data_380b85d9603c9d149e2046ee716f4789
#
_entry.id   380b85d9603c9d149e2046ee716f4789
#
_cell.length_a   1.000
_cell.length_b   1.000
_cell.length_c   1.000
_cell.angle_alpha   90.00
_cell.angle_beta   90.00
_cell.angle_gamma   90.00
#
_symmetry.space_group_name_H-M   'P 1'
#
loop_
_entity.id
_entity.type
_entity.pdbx_description
1 polymer ?
#
loop_
_entity_poly.entity_id
_entity_poly.type
_entity_poly.pdbx_seq_one_letter_code
_entity_poly.pdbx_strand_id
1 'polypeptide(L)' 'MITKTRDELIFMLSFKGFTSDYLMTKDDETLENLYIEYIVLEEDYV' A
#
# COMPACT_ATOMS: atom_id res chain seq x y z
N MET A 1 -7.98 -11.57 -1.03
CA MET A 1 -8.51 -10.53 -0.14
C MET A 1 -7.40 -10.02 0.78
N ILE A 2 -7.35 -8.71 0.97
CA ILE A 2 -6.32 -8.11 1.81
C ILE A 2 -6.85 -7.97 3.22
N THR A 3 -6.09 -8.50 4.18
CA THR A 3 -6.49 -8.47 5.58
C THR A 3 -5.69 -7.47 6.40
N LYS A 4 -4.84 -6.68 5.75
CA LYS A 4 -4.02 -5.72 6.46
C LYS A 4 -4.83 -4.50 6.88
N THR A 5 -4.46 -3.93 8.02
CA THR A 5 -5.09 -2.70 8.47
C THR A 5 -4.58 -1.53 7.64
N ARG A 6 -5.29 -0.39 7.77
CA ARG A 6 -4.88 0.82 7.09
C ARG A 6 -3.46 1.23 7.47
N ASP A 7 -3.15 1.13 8.76
CA ASP A 7 -1.80 1.49 9.22
C ASP A 7 -0.73 0.61 8.59
N GLU A 8 -1.03 -0.67 8.46
CA GLU A 8 -0.06 -1.58 7.85
C GLU A 8 0.16 -1.26 6.37
N LEU A 9 -0.92 -0.92 5.68
CA LEU A 9 -0.80 -0.55 4.26
C LEU A 9 0.07 0.69 4.11
N ILE A 10 -0.16 1.69 4.95
CA ILE A 10 0.62 2.92 4.90
C ILE A 10 2.09 2.62 5.21
N PHE A 11 2.33 1.81 6.22
CA PHE A 11 3.69 1.46 6.61
C PHE A 11 4.42 0.79 5.46
N MET A 12 3.79 -0.20 4.84
CA MET A 12 4.44 -0.94 3.78
C MET A 12 4.65 -0.10 2.53
N LEU A 13 3.69 0.74 2.21
CA LEU A 13 3.82 1.59 1.03
C LEU A 13 4.88 2.67 1.22
N SER A 14 5.13 3.08 2.46
CA SER A 14 6.15 4.07 2.71
C SER A 14 7.54 3.58 2.31
N PHE A 15 7.75 2.27 2.28
CA PHE A 15 9.01 1.72 1.80
C PHE A 15 9.17 1.84 0.30
N LYS A 16 8.08 2.12 -0.40
CA LYS A 16 8.12 2.23 -1.86
C LYS A 16 8.25 3.66 -2.34
N GLY A 17 8.50 4.59 -1.43
CA GLY A 17 8.70 5.98 -1.81
C GLY A 17 7.51 6.88 -1.56
N PHE A 18 6.41 6.34 -1.08
CA PHE A 18 5.24 7.15 -0.73
C PHE A 18 5.44 7.76 0.65
N THR A 19 5.05 9.01 0.81
CA THR A 19 5.08 9.64 2.13
C THR A 19 3.84 9.27 2.91
N SER A 20 3.98 9.28 4.24
CA SER A 20 2.83 9.02 5.10
C SER A 20 1.72 10.03 4.86
N ASP A 21 2.11 11.30 4.74
CA ASP A 21 1.14 12.36 4.52
C ASP A 21 0.32 12.11 3.26
N TYR A 22 0.98 11.72 2.19
CA TYR A 22 0.29 11.41 0.95
C TYR A 22 -0.68 10.25 1.14
N LEU A 23 -0.21 9.18 1.77
CA LEU A 23 -1.01 7.98 1.93
C LEU A 23 -2.20 8.22 2.85
N MET A 24 -2.04 9.06 3.85
CA MET A 24 -3.12 9.34 4.78
C MET A 24 -4.26 10.10 4.13
N THR A 25 -4.05 10.74 3.00
CA THR A 25 -5.12 11.42 2.28
C THR A 25 -5.94 10.46 1.43
N LYS A 26 -5.52 9.21 1.32
CA LYS A 26 -6.21 8.23 0.49
C LYS A 26 -7.14 7.38 1.34
N ASP A 27 -8.22 6.89 0.70
CA ASP A 27 -9.14 6.00 1.40
C ASP A 27 -8.58 4.58 1.42
N ASP A 28 -9.28 3.70 2.13
CA ASP A 28 -8.82 2.33 2.28
C ASP A 28 -8.74 1.60 0.95
N GLU A 29 -9.70 1.83 0.09
CA GLU A 29 -9.73 1.16 -1.20
C GLU A 29 -8.50 1.55 -2.04
N THR A 30 -8.19 2.84 -2.04
CA THR A 30 -7.02 3.32 -2.79
C THR A 30 -5.74 2.74 -2.22
N LEU A 31 -5.63 2.68 -0.90
CA LEU A 31 -4.45 2.11 -0.27
C LEU A 31 -4.29 0.65 -0.63
N GLU A 32 -5.39 -0.10 -0.66
CA GLU A 32 -5.32 -1.50 -1.04
C GLU A 32 -4.89 -1.65 -2.48
N ASN A 33 -5.39 -0.82 -3.36
CA ASN A 33 -4.99 -0.86 -4.76
C ASN A 33 -3.51 -0.57 -4.93
N LEU A 34 -3.02 0.43 -4.22
CA LEU A 34 -1.59 0.75 -4.26
C LEU A 34 -0.77 -0.40 -3.72
N TYR A 35 -1.23 -1.01 -2.64
CA TYR A 35 -0.52 -2.13 -2.06
C TYR A 35 -0.41 -3.28 -3.05
N ILE A 36 -1.52 -3.62 -3.70
CA ILE A 36 -1.50 -4.70 -4.67
C ILE A 36 -0.56 -4.36 -5.82
N GLU A 37 -0.66 -3.15 -6.32
CA GLU A 37 0.09 -2.75 -7.50
C GLU A 37 1.58 -2.66 -7.26
N TYR A 38 1.97 -2.15 -6.09
CA TYR A 38 3.38 -1.85 -5.83
C TYR A 38 4.08 -2.87 -4.96
N ILE A 39 3.34 -3.74 -4.31
CA ILE A 39 3.94 -4.72 -3.43
C ILE A 39 3.62 -6.13 -3.87
N VAL A 40 2.34 -6.46 -4.00
CA VAL A 40 1.96 -7.84 -4.33
C VAL A 40 2.42 -8.20 -5.73
N LEU A 41 2.11 -7.36 -6.71
CA LEU A 41 2.48 -7.66 -8.10
C LEU A 41 3.98 -7.64 -8.30
N GLU A 42 4.67 -6.75 -7.61
CA GLU A 42 6.13 -6.71 -7.73
C GLU A 42 6.77 -7.96 -7.17
N GLU A 43 6.22 -8.47 -6.07
CA GLU A 43 6.77 -9.68 -5.47
C GLU A 43 6.52 -10.90 -6.34
N ASP A 44 5.41 -10.91 -7.05
CA ASP A 44 5.09 -12.01 -7.96
C ASP A 44 5.92 -11.98 -9.22
N TYR A 45 6.48 -10.85 -9.50
CA TYR A 45 7.24 -10.65 -10.72
C TYR A 45 8.67 -11.09 -10.50
N VAL A 46 8.97 -12.26 -10.93
CA VAL A 46 10.31 -12.83 -10.76
C VAL A 46 10.97 -13.10 -12.10
#